data_34ef597a6c8abd6ef315e3b56e0f3d90
#
_entry.id   34ef597a6c8abd6ef315e3b56e0f3d90
#
_cell.length_a   1.000
_cell.length_b   1.000
_cell.length_c   1.000
_cell.angle_alpha   90.00
_cell.angle_beta   90.00
_cell.angle_gamma   90.00
#
_symmetry.space_group_name_H-M   'P 1'
#
loop_
_entity.id
_entity.type
_entity.pdbx_description
1 polymer ?
#
loop_
_entity_poly.entity_id
_entity_poly.type
_entity_poly.pdbx_seq_one_letter_code
_entity_poly.pdbx_strand_id
1 'polypeptide(L)'
;YTLENDILTSAAGQVLSMVYLKSIREDASAAYSVSAGGKLRRLGNKPVALIQAYCPMDPAKSDVALKLLAEGMKENTMKMDADKVQKVKDFMLKDAELSAKTNGYWMGILDDYIWSGVDFHTNYKKTVEAITPAKLAAHLKQILAAGNHAEVVMTPAK
;
A
#
# COMPACT_ATOMS: atom_id res chain seq x y z
N TYR A 1 -2.00 8.29 14.13
CA TYR A 1 -2.57 6.94 14.03
C TYR A 1 -4.08 7.07 13.97
N THR A 2 -4.64 7.00 12.78
CA THR A 2 -6.07 7.21 12.51
C THR A 2 -6.58 6.21 11.48
N LEU A 3 -7.88 5.92 11.49
CA LEU A 3 -8.55 5.07 10.49
C LEU A 3 -8.32 5.60 9.06
N GLU A 4 -8.42 6.92 8.84
CA GLU A 4 -8.21 7.49 7.51
C GLU A 4 -6.79 7.26 7.00
N ASN A 5 -5.79 7.52 7.83
CA ASN A 5 -4.39 7.29 7.44
C ASN A 5 -4.08 5.81 7.19
N ASP A 6 -4.67 4.89 7.95
CA ASP A 6 -4.51 3.46 7.74
C ASP A 6 -5.10 3.04 6.39
N ILE A 7 -6.33 3.44 6.11
CA ILE A 7 -7.02 3.17 4.86
C ILE A 7 -6.26 3.77 3.67
N LEU A 8 -5.82 5.04 3.76
CA LEU A 8 -5.06 5.68 2.70
C LEU A 8 -3.71 4.99 2.45
N THR A 9 -3.01 4.58 3.52
CA THR A 9 -1.73 3.86 3.40
C THR A 9 -1.93 2.50 2.74
N SER A 10 -2.94 1.73 3.19
CA SER A 10 -3.27 0.43 2.61
C SER A 10 -3.69 0.54 1.14
N ALA A 11 -4.59 1.47 0.84
CA ALA A 11 -5.08 1.68 -0.52
C ALA A 11 -3.96 2.13 -1.48
N ALA A 12 -3.07 3.04 -1.05
CA ALA A 12 -1.94 3.48 -1.86
C ALA A 12 -1.00 2.30 -2.20
N GLY A 13 -0.70 1.43 -1.24
CA GLY A 13 0.07 0.22 -1.46
C GLY A 13 -0.57 -0.73 -2.48
N GLN A 14 -1.88 -0.93 -2.40
CA GLN A 14 -2.63 -1.78 -3.34
C GLN A 14 -2.64 -1.19 -4.77
N VAL A 15 -2.83 0.13 -4.92
CA VAL A 15 -2.72 0.80 -6.24
C VAL A 15 -1.32 0.61 -6.82
N LEU A 16 -0.27 0.83 -6.02
CA LEU A 16 1.11 0.60 -6.45
C LEU A 16 1.36 -0.84 -6.86
N SER A 17 0.80 -1.82 -6.16
CA SER A 17 0.90 -3.23 -6.55
C SER A 17 0.36 -3.48 -7.96
N MET A 18 -0.79 -2.88 -8.30
CA MET A 18 -1.36 -2.97 -9.65
C MET A 18 -0.50 -2.24 -10.71
N VAL A 19 0.10 -1.11 -10.35
CA VAL A 19 1.02 -0.37 -11.24
C VAL A 19 2.25 -1.20 -11.54
N TYR A 20 2.88 -1.76 -10.53
CA TYR A 20 4.09 -2.57 -10.68
C TYR A 20 3.85 -3.88 -11.41
N LEU A 21 2.70 -4.54 -11.16
CA LEU A 21 2.32 -5.73 -11.88
C LEU A 21 2.28 -5.46 -13.39
N LYS A 22 1.67 -4.33 -13.79
CA LYS A 22 1.62 -3.94 -15.18
C LYS A 22 2.99 -3.57 -15.73
N SER A 23 3.69 -2.62 -15.14
CA SER A 23 4.93 -2.07 -15.70
C SER A 23 6.11 -3.06 -15.65
N ILE A 24 6.27 -3.80 -14.55
CA ILE A 24 7.44 -4.65 -14.32
C ILE A 24 7.24 -6.06 -14.88
N ARG A 25 6.06 -6.66 -14.59
CA ARG A 25 5.78 -8.02 -15.03
C ARG A 25 5.29 -8.07 -16.47
N GLU A 26 4.21 -7.31 -16.80
CA GLU A 26 3.54 -7.43 -18.09
C GLU A 26 4.31 -6.71 -19.21
N ASP A 27 4.65 -5.43 -19.00
CA ASP A 27 5.25 -4.61 -20.05
C ASP A 27 6.76 -4.88 -20.18
N ALA A 28 7.53 -4.92 -19.09
CA ALA A 28 8.98 -5.09 -19.14
C ALA A 28 9.44 -6.55 -19.02
N SER A 29 8.60 -7.47 -18.58
CA SER A 29 8.96 -8.86 -18.29
C SER A 29 10.22 -8.97 -17.43
N ALA A 30 10.39 -8.06 -16.46
CA ALA A 30 11.58 -7.98 -15.61
C ALA A 30 11.45 -8.80 -14.32
N ALA A 31 10.25 -9.24 -13.98
CA ALA A 31 9.97 -10.11 -12.85
C ALA A 31 8.79 -11.02 -13.14
N TYR A 32 8.78 -12.22 -12.54
CA TYR A 32 7.63 -13.11 -12.59
C TYR A 32 6.48 -12.64 -11.70
N SER A 33 6.82 -12.12 -10.55
CA SER A 33 5.85 -11.54 -9.60
C SER A 33 6.39 -10.25 -9.01
N VAL A 34 5.50 -9.34 -8.70
CA VAL A 34 5.80 -8.12 -7.98
C VAL A 34 4.58 -7.74 -7.16
N SER A 35 4.79 -7.26 -5.96
CA SER A 35 3.72 -6.81 -5.08
C SER A 35 4.13 -5.55 -4.34
N ALA A 36 3.14 -4.76 -3.96
CA ALA A 36 3.33 -3.68 -3.01
C ALA A 36 2.20 -3.69 -1.99
N GLY A 37 2.47 -3.17 -0.82
CA GLY A 37 1.49 -3.03 0.25
C GLY A 37 1.77 -1.79 1.08
N GLY A 38 0.73 -1.33 1.76
CA GLY A 38 0.81 -0.22 2.69
C GLY A 38 0.30 -0.63 4.07
N LYS A 39 0.95 -0.19 5.12
CA LYS A 39 0.53 -0.44 6.49
C LYS A 39 0.87 0.73 7.40
N LEU A 40 -0.12 1.15 8.19
CA LEU A 40 0.10 2.09 9.27
C LEU A 40 0.47 1.31 10.53
N ARG A 41 1.57 1.68 11.17
CA ARG A 41 2.05 1.04 12.42
C ARG A 41 2.25 2.08 13.51
N ARG A 42 2.29 1.62 14.75
CA ARG A 42 2.79 2.41 15.88
C ARG A 42 4.17 1.89 16.26
N LEU A 43 5.15 2.80 16.31
CA LEU A 43 6.45 2.55 16.91
C LEU A 43 6.54 3.39 18.19
N GLY A 44 6.28 2.75 19.32
CA GLY A 44 6.06 3.46 20.58
C GLY A 44 4.84 4.38 20.47
N ASN A 45 5.03 5.69 20.66
CA ASN A 45 3.96 6.69 20.58
C ASN A 45 3.86 7.39 19.21
N LYS A 46 4.64 6.96 18.21
CA LYS A 46 4.65 7.59 16.87
C LYS A 46 3.96 6.72 15.84
N PRO A 47 3.00 7.26 15.06
CA PRO A 47 2.48 6.57 13.90
C PRO A 47 3.54 6.55 12.79
N VAL A 48 3.66 5.42 12.10
CA VAL A 48 4.56 5.25 10.95
C VAL A 48 3.77 4.63 9.80
N ALA A 49 3.64 5.35 8.71
CA ALA A 49 3.11 4.82 7.45
C ALA A 49 4.25 4.17 6.69
N LEU A 50 4.09 2.89 6.36
CA LEU A 50 5.06 2.11 5.61
C LEU A 50 4.43 1.71 4.27
N ILE A 51 5.10 2.03 3.17
CA ILE A 51 4.86 1.43 1.85
C ILE A 51 6.04 0.53 1.54
N GLN A 52 5.77 -0.71 1.20
CA GLN A 52 6.79 -1.70 0.89
C GLN A 52 6.47 -2.35 -0.45
N ALA A 53 7.47 -2.51 -1.30
CA ALA A 53 7.40 -3.31 -2.51
C ALA A 53 8.36 -4.49 -2.41
N TYR A 54 7.95 -5.62 -2.97
CA TYR A 54 8.75 -6.83 -3.08
C TYR A 54 8.73 -7.30 -4.54
N CYS A 55 9.91 -7.48 -5.12
CA CYS A 55 10.08 -7.80 -6.51
C CYS A 55 11.20 -8.84 -6.68
N PRO A 56 10.90 -10.15 -6.73
CA PRO A 56 11.85 -11.17 -7.17
C PRO A 56 12.05 -11.01 -8.68
N MET A 57 13.19 -10.44 -9.04
CA MET A 57 13.50 -10.01 -10.41
C MET A 57 14.57 -10.86 -11.08
N ASP A 58 14.58 -10.87 -12.40
CA ASP A 58 15.67 -11.41 -13.21
C ASP A 58 16.94 -10.59 -12.94
N PRO A 59 18.06 -11.20 -12.51
CA PRO A 59 19.31 -10.50 -12.28
C PRO A 59 19.79 -9.67 -13.49
N ALA A 60 19.53 -10.15 -14.71
CA ALA A 60 19.89 -9.44 -15.95
C ALA A 60 19.02 -8.19 -16.21
N LYS A 61 17.89 -8.07 -15.54
CA LYS A 61 16.93 -6.96 -15.69
C LYS A 61 16.74 -6.16 -14.39
N SER A 62 17.61 -6.36 -13.41
CA SER A 62 17.49 -5.73 -12.09
C SER A 62 17.42 -4.20 -12.17
N ASP A 63 18.28 -3.57 -12.99
CA ASP A 63 18.29 -2.12 -13.16
C ASP A 63 16.96 -1.59 -13.71
N VAL A 64 16.36 -2.32 -14.66
CA VAL A 64 15.05 -1.97 -15.23
C VAL A 64 13.96 -2.07 -14.16
N ALA A 65 13.94 -3.14 -13.39
CA ALA A 65 12.95 -3.34 -12.34
C ALA A 65 13.05 -2.28 -11.24
N LEU A 66 14.27 -1.97 -10.76
CA LEU A 66 14.52 -0.94 -9.75
C LEU A 66 14.09 0.45 -10.24
N LYS A 67 14.43 0.78 -11.48
CA LYS A 67 13.99 2.03 -12.11
C LYS A 67 12.46 2.14 -12.14
N LEU A 68 11.76 1.10 -12.59
CA LEU A 68 10.31 1.08 -12.67
C LEU A 68 9.62 1.14 -11.29
N LEU A 69 10.23 0.55 -10.24
CA LEU A 69 9.76 0.70 -8.87
C LEU A 69 9.82 2.16 -8.41
N ALA A 70 10.96 2.83 -8.65
CA ALA A 70 11.14 4.23 -8.27
C ALA A 70 10.24 5.18 -9.06
N GLU A 71 10.13 4.99 -10.37
CA GLU A 71 9.28 5.79 -11.26
C GLU A 71 7.81 5.63 -10.90
N GLY A 72 7.32 4.40 -10.72
CA GLY A 72 5.93 4.13 -10.34
C GLY A 72 5.56 4.78 -9.01
N MET A 73 6.46 4.76 -8.02
CA MET A 73 6.25 5.48 -6.77
C MET A 73 6.11 6.98 -7.01
N LYS A 74 7.05 7.58 -7.74
CA LYS A 74 7.09 9.02 -8.00
C LYS A 74 5.88 9.49 -8.82
N GLU A 75 5.51 8.81 -9.88
CA GLU A 75 4.38 9.16 -10.74
C GLU A 75 3.05 9.15 -9.98
N ASN A 76 2.85 8.16 -9.11
CA ASN A 76 1.63 8.05 -8.33
C ASN A 76 1.52 9.09 -7.19
N THR A 77 2.59 9.80 -6.84
CA THR A 77 2.50 11.01 -6.00
C THR A 77 1.92 12.21 -6.73
N MET A 78 1.96 12.21 -8.05
CA MET A 78 1.44 13.29 -8.89
C MET A 78 0.02 13.02 -9.36
N LYS A 79 -0.23 11.80 -9.83
CA LYS A 79 -1.54 11.40 -10.35
C LYS A 79 -1.73 9.89 -10.20
N MET A 80 -2.75 9.48 -9.47
CA MET A 80 -3.19 8.10 -9.42
C MET A 80 -4.29 7.83 -10.45
N ASP A 81 -4.26 6.63 -11.02
CA ASP A 81 -5.26 6.13 -11.96
C ASP A 81 -6.60 5.90 -11.26
N ALA A 82 -7.66 6.57 -11.74
CA ALA A 82 -8.97 6.53 -11.12
C ALA A 82 -9.61 5.13 -11.15
N ASP A 83 -9.39 4.37 -12.24
CA ASP A 83 -9.93 3.01 -12.37
C ASP A 83 -9.26 2.05 -11.39
N LYS A 84 -7.95 2.18 -11.18
CA LYS A 84 -7.24 1.40 -10.18
C LYS A 84 -7.70 1.75 -8.76
N VAL A 85 -7.88 3.03 -8.47
CA VAL A 85 -8.41 3.48 -7.19
C VAL A 85 -9.81 2.91 -6.95
N GLN A 86 -10.69 2.93 -7.96
CA GLN A 86 -12.04 2.35 -7.81
C GLN A 86 -11.97 0.84 -7.54
N LYS A 87 -11.16 0.09 -8.29
CA LYS A 87 -10.97 -1.36 -8.06
C LYS A 87 -10.47 -1.66 -6.65
N VAL A 88 -9.55 -0.86 -6.13
CA VAL A 88 -9.06 -1.01 -4.76
C VAL A 88 -10.17 -0.73 -3.73
N LYS A 89 -10.99 0.32 -3.92
CA LYS A 89 -12.13 0.60 -3.06
C LYS A 89 -13.11 -0.56 -3.01
N ASP A 90 -13.49 -1.08 -4.19
CA ASP A 90 -14.44 -2.21 -4.31
C ASP A 90 -13.89 -3.47 -3.60
N PHE A 91 -12.59 -3.74 -3.80
CA PHE A 91 -11.92 -4.83 -3.09
C PHE A 91 -11.94 -4.64 -1.57
N MET A 92 -11.56 -3.46 -1.08
CA MET A 92 -11.52 -3.17 0.36
C MET A 92 -12.89 -3.28 1.01
N LEU A 93 -13.95 -2.81 0.35
CA LEU A 93 -15.31 -2.93 0.86
C LEU A 93 -15.77 -4.38 0.93
N LYS A 94 -15.52 -5.15 -0.13
CA LYS A 94 -15.86 -6.58 -0.16
C LYS A 94 -15.06 -7.38 0.88
N ASP A 95 -13.78 -7.12 1.00
CA ASP A 95 -12.92 -7.78 1.99
C ASP A 95 -13.39 -7.49 3.42
N ALA A 96 -13.74 -6.24 3.74
CA ALA A 96 -14.27 -5.87 5.05
C ALA A 96 -15.57 -6.60 5.40
N GLU A 97 -16.50 -6.78 4.44
CA GLU A 97 -17.73 -7.53 4.63
C GLU A 97 -17.49 -9.02 4.93
N LEU A 98 -16.47 -9.60 4.29
CA LEU A 98 -16.10 -11.00 4.51
C LEU A 98 -15.34 -11.17 5.84
N SER A 99 -14.39 -10.31 6.09
CA SER A 99 -13.55 -10.34 7.28
C SER A 99 -14.35 -10.14 8.56
N ALA A 100 -15.36 -9.27 8.56
CA ALA A 100 -16.26 -9.02 9.71
C ALA A 100 -17.06 -10.26 10.17
N LYS A 101 -17.08 -11.33 9.39
CA LYS A 101 -17.69 -12.61 9.75
C LYS A 101 -16.74 -13.53 10.53
N THR A 102 -15.50 -13.13 10.74
CA THR A 102 -14.46 -13.95 11.37
C THR A 102 -14.08 -13.45 12.75
N ASN A 103 -13.79 -14.38 13.66
CA ASN A 103 -13.31 -14.02 15.00
C ASN A 103 -11.95 -13.27 14.96
N GLY A 104 -11.07 -13.65 14.03
CA GLY A 104 -9.76 -13.02 13.89
C GLY A 104 -9.85 -11.52 13.57
N TYR A 105 -10.80 -11.12 12.74
CA TYR A 105 -11.09 -9.72 12.47
C TYR A 105 -11.44 -8.95 13.76
N TRP A 106 -12.41 -9.47 14.53
CA TRP A 106 -12.87 -8.80 15.75
C TRP A 106 -11.79 -8.76 16.84
N MET A 107 -10.99 -9.80 16.94
CA MET A 107 -9.83 -9.78 17.85
C MET A 107 -8.86 -8.66 17.48
N GLY A 108 -8.55 -8.48 16.19
CA GLY A 108 -7.69 -7.40 15.72
C GLY A 108 -8.27 -6.01 16.00
N ILE A 109 -9.57 -5.81 15.69
CA ILE A 109 -10.26 -4.54 15.97
C ILE A 109 -10.25 -4.19 17.46
N LEU A 110 -10.52 -5.17 18.32
CA LEU A 110 -10.54 -4.97 19.78
C LEU A 110 -9.13 -4.70 20.32
N ASP A 111 -8.12 -5.43 19.83
CA ASP A 111 -6.73 -5.22 20.22
C ASP A 111 -6.26 -3.81 19.84
N ASP A 112 -6.49 -3.39 18.58
CA ASP A 112 -6.18 -2.02 18.14
C ASP A 112 -6.90 -0.96 18.98
N TYR A 113 -8.18 -1.18 19.29
CA TYR A 113 -8.95 -0.24 20.13
C TYR A 113 -8.39 -0.13 21.56
N ILE A 114 -8.05 -1.25 22.19
CA ILE A 114 -7.48 -1.29 23.54
C ILE A 114 -6.14 -0.54 23.57
N TRP A 115 -5.29 -0.75 22.59
CA TRP A 115 -3.94 -0.18 22.55
C TRP A 115 -3.89 1.28 22.05
N SER A 116 -4.79 1.67 21.16
CA SER A 116 -4.72 2.98 20.50
C SER A 116 -5.89 3.91 20.79
N GLY A 117 -7.02 3.37 21.27
CA GLY A 117 -8.27 4.12 21.39
C GLY A 117 -8.94 4.44 20.05
N VAL A 118 -8.43 3.90 18.92
CA VAL A 118 -8.96 4.18 17.59
C VAL A 118 -9.92 3.08 17.16
N ASP A 119 -11.13 3.46 16.78
CA ASP A 119 -12.11 2.55 16.19
C ASP A 119 -11.83 2.39 14.68
N PHE A 120 -11.32 1.23 14.31
CA PHE A 120 -11.04 0.86 12.92
C PHE A 120 -12.21 0.20 12.21
N HIS A 121 -13.37 0.04 12.87
CA HIS A 121 -14.53 -0.66 12.29
C HIS A 121 -15.67 0.28 11.89
N THR A 122 -16.22 1.06 12.83
CA THR A 122 -17.51 1.73 12.67
C THR A 122 -17.60 2.62 11.45
N ASN A 123 -16.57 3.39 11.14
CA ASN A 123 -16.54 4.30 10.00
C ASN A 123 -15.75 3.77 8.80
N TYR A 124 -15.34 2.50 8.79
CA TYR A 124 -14.49 1.93 7.75
C TYR A 124 -15.09 2.11 6.35
N LYS A 125 -16.32 1.64 6.13
CA LYS A 125 -17.02 1.75 4.85
C LYS A 125 -17.08 3.20 4.35
N LYS A 126 -17.56 4.12 5.18
CA LYS A 126 -17.68 5.55 4.85
C LYS A 126 -16.32 6.15 4.48
N THR A 127 -15.27 5.77 5.20
CA THR A 127 -13.91 6.27 4.96
C THR A 127 -13.34 5.74 3.64
N VAL A 128 -13.55 4.45 3.33
CA VAL A 128 -13.17 3.88 2.03
C VAL A 128 -13.92 4.54 0.88
N GLU A 129 -15.23 4.75 1.01
CA GLU A 129 -16.05 5.43 0.00
C GLU A 129 -15.56 6.87 -0.28
N ALA A 130 -15.03 7.56 0.73
CA ALA A 130 -14.49 8.91 0.62
C ALA A 130 -13.08 9.01 0.00
N ILE A 131 -12.44 7.88 -0.34
CA ILE A 131 -11.15 7.86 -1.04
C ILE A 131 -11.31 8.47 -2.44
N THR A 132 -10.36 9.34 -2.80
CA THR A 132 -10.21 9.87 -4.16
C THR A 132 -8.77 9.69 -4.64
N PRO A 133 -8.52 9.66 -5.98
CA PRO A 133 -7.16 9.63 -6.52
C PRO A 133 -6.28 10.77 -5.99
N ALA A 134 -6.84 11.95 -5.83
CA ALA A 134 -6.11 13.12 -5.31
C ALA A 134 -5.71 12.95 -3.84
N LYS A 135 -6.59 12.43 -2.98
CA LYS A 135 -6.27 12.14 -1.58
C LYS A 135 -5.17 11.10 -1.45
N LEU A 136 -5.22 10.01 -2.23
CA LEU A 136 -4.19 8.98 -2.22
C LEU A 136 -2.85 9.50 -2.71
N ALA A 137 -2.83 10.26 -3.80
CA ALA A 137 -1.61 10.87 -4.33
C ALA A 137 -0.97 11.83 -3.31
N ALA A 138 -1.77 12.66 -2.65
CA ALA A 138 -1.32 13.58 -1.61
C ALA A 138 -0.74 12.83 -0.40
N HIS A 139 -1.41 11.75 0.04
CA HIS A 139 -0.93 10.92 1.15
C HIS A 139 0.40 10.23 0.81
N LEU A 140 0.50 9.64 -0.38
CA LEU A 140 1.74 9.01 -0.86
C LEU A 140 2.89 10.03 -0.97
N LYS A 141 2.58 11.25 -1.44
CA LYS A 141 3.53 12.36 -1.49
C LYS A 141 4.06 12.74 -0.11
N GLN A 142 3.20 12.76 0.91
CA GLN A 142 3.62 13.02 2.30
C GLN A 142 4.56 11.93 2.83
N ILE A 143 4.26 10.66 2.56
CA ILE A 143 5.11 9.54 2.96
C ILE A 143 6.50 9.67 2.30
N LEU A 144 6.53 9.93 0.99
CA LEU A 144 7.79 10.06 0.25
C LEU A 144 8.60 11.28 0.71
N ALA A 145 7.93 12.40 1.01
CA ALA A 145 8.57 13.63 1.48
C ALA A 145 9.21 13.50 2.87
N ALA A 146 8.82 12.51 3.66
CA ALA A 146 9.46 12.19 4.94
C ALA A 146 10.93 11.73 4.79
N GLY A 147 11.34 11.34 3.57
CA GLY A 147 12.73 11.01 3.24
C GLY A 147 13.26 9.69 3.81
N ASN A 148 12.41 8.92 4.51
CA ASN A 148 12.79 7.62 5.04
C ASN A 148 12.62 6.56 3.94
N HIS A 149 13.71 6.23 3.27
CA HIS A 149 13.74 5.24 2.19
C HIS A 149 14.84 4.21 2.45
N ALA A 150 14.53 2.94 2.24
CA ALA A 150 15.50 1.85 2.24
C ALA A 150 15.28 0.99 1.00
N GLU A 151 16.37 0.70 0.29
CA GLU A 151 16.41 -0.24 -0.81
C GLU A 151 17.36 -1.37 -0.45
N VAL A 152 16.88 -2.61 -0.57
CA VAL A 152 17.66 -3.81 -0.29
C VAL A 152 17.63 -4.70 -1.53
N VAL A 153 18.78 -4.89 -2.15
CA VAL A 153 18.95 -5.76 -3.32
C VAL A 153 19.79 -6.96 -2.93
N MET A 154 19.20 -8.15 -3.06
CA MET A 154 19.91 -9.42 -2.86
C MET A 154 20.33 -9.98 -4.20
N THR A 155 21.63 -10.21 -4.36
CA THR A 155 22.22 -10.82 -5.55
C THR A 155 22.65 -12.27 -5.24
N PRO A 156 22.67 -13.18 -6.24
CA PRO A 156 23.25 -14.51 -6.05
C PRO A 156 24.69 -14.43 -5.53
N ALA A 157 25.07 -15.36 -4.67
CA ALA A 157 26.45 -15.52 -4.27
C ALA A 157 27.29 -15.88 -5.51
N LYS A 158 28.47 -15.26 -5.61
CA LYS A 158 29.45 -15.60 -6.66
C LYS A 158 30.08 -16.95 -6.34
#